data_91c06cf705ecd346e0fa302529acb2e8
#
_entry.id   91c06cf705ecd346e0fa302529acb2e8
#
_cell.length_a   1.000
_cell.length_b   1.000
_cell.length_c   1.000
_cell.angle_alpha   90.00
_cell.angle_beta   90.00
_cell.angle_gamma   90.00
#
_symmetry.space_group_name_H-M   'P 1'
#
loop_
_entity.id
_entity.type
_entity.pdbx_description
1 polymer ?
#
loop_
_entity_poly.entity_id
_entity_poly.type
_entity_poly.pdbx_seq_one_letter_code
_entity_poly.pdbx_strand_id
1 'polypeptide(L)'
;KNLSQLNINLEIVEANSYKEIFEKIVKKKNFSIYWNKVYEPDFLSFDKKFSNILELENINFKIFKGNLLNEVHEIKKTDDTPYKVFTPFWKTAEKFYLDKGFSKKQKTNIRKKKTNFIGHSINLESILPKNKWYLNFEKFWNPSEEVALENIRYFIKNSLSDYGENRDIPNIEGTSKISPYLTFGQIHIETIWEECQNIKLKNNGYRKYINELGWREFSHSLINYFPKMLKGNLRKEFDYFPWQENKKNLTAWKKGMTGYPIIDAGMRELYKTGWMHNRVRMVTASFLVKHLRIHWQEGESYFRDCLLDFNEANNIAGWQWVAGCGADAAPYFRIFNPILQGERFDPLGD
;
A
#
# COMPACT_ATOMS: atom_id res chain seq x y z
N LYS A 1 3.81 5.29 -22.87
CA LYS A 1 3.11 6.38 -23.60
C LYS A 1 3.62 7.76 -23.09
N ASN A 2 3.53 8.07 -21.80
CA ASN A 2 3.94 9.38 -21.26
C ASN A 2 5.45 9.65 -21.43
N LEU A 3 6.31 8.66 -21.19
CA LEU A 3 7.75 8.81 -21.40
C LEU A 3 8.12 9.06 -22.88
N SER A 4 7.44 8.40 -23.81
CA SER A 4 7.68 8.62 -25.24
C SER A 4 7.27 10.02 -25.70
N GLN A 5 6.25 10.64 -25.09
CA GLN A 5 5.90 12.04 -25.33
C GLN A 5 6.99 13.03 -24.89
N LEU A 6 7.79 12.62 -23.90
CA LEU A 6 8.95 13.36 -23.40
C LEU A 6 10.24 13.01 -24.14
N ASN A 7 10.19 12.15 -25.17
CA ASN A 7 11.33 11.54 -25.84
C ASN A 7 12.29 10.79 -24.89
N ILE A 8 11.74 10.16 -23.87
CA ILE A 8 12.45 9.30 -22.94
C ILE A 8 12.18 7.85 -23.33
N ASN A 9 13.22 7.06 -23.51
CA ASN A 9 13.10 5.63 -23.75
C ASN A 9 12.97 4.88 -22.43
N LEU A 10 12.01 3.96 -22.34
CA LEU A 10 11.89 2.99 -21.27
C LEU A 10 12.55 1.69 -21.72
N GLU A 11 13.55 1.24 -21.00
CA GLU A 11 14.11 -0.11 -21.15
C GLU A 11 13.73 -0.98 -19.97
N ILE A 12 13.37 -2.22 -20.26
CA ILE A 12 13.05 -3.22 -19.26
C ILE A 12 14.13 -4.29 -19.35
N VAL A 13 14.85 -4.48 -18.25
CA VAL A 13 15.96 -5.43 -18.15
C VAL A 13 15.61 -6.51 -17.16
N GLU A 14 15.64 -7.76 -17.59
CA GLU A 14 15.57 -8.93 -16.72
C GLU A 14 16.95 -9.29 -16.20
N ALA A 15 17.03 -9.55 -14.90
CA ALA A 15 18.27 -10.01 -14.29
C ALA A 15 17.96 -10.84 -13.03
N ASN A 16 18.81 -11.81 -12.76
CA ASN A 16 18.68 -12.66 -11.58
C ASN A 16 19.19 -12.00 -10.29
N SER A 17 19.89 -10.88 -10.42
CA SER A 17 20.43 -10.12 -9.30
C SER A 17 20.67 -8.66 -9.68
N TYR A 18 20.70 -7.81 -8.68
CA TYR A 18 21.06 -6.39 -8.86
C TYR A 18 22.53 -6.22 -9.30
N LYS A 19 23.41 -7.15 -8.94
CA LYS A 19 24.78 -7.18 -9.45
C LYS A 19 24.80 -7.34 -10.97
N GLU A 20 23.97 -8.22 -11.50
CA GLU A 20 23.83 -8.41 -12.95
C GLU A 20 23.25 -7.17 -13.65
N ILE A 21 22.25 -6.52 -13.04
CA ILE A 21 21.74 -5.22 -13.54
C ILE A 21 22.87 -4.19 -13.56
N PHE A 22 23.61 -4.09 -12.46
CA PHE A 22 24.73 -3.17 -12.35
C PHE A 22 25.78 -3.42 -13.44
N GLU A 23 26.22 -4.66 -13.63
CA GLU A 23 27.19 -5.03 -14.67
C GLU A 23 26.68 -4.70 -16.09
N LYS A 24 25.39 -4.84 -16.34
CA LYS A 24 24.76 -4.48 -17.62
C LYS A 24 24.70 -2.96 -17.84
N ILE A 25 24.53 -2.18 -16.77
CA ILE A 25 24.43 -0.70 -16.83
C ILE A 25 25.82 -0.07 -16.83
N VAL A 26 26.75 -0.55 -16.00
CA VAL A 26 28.07 0.06 -15.72
C VAL A 26 29.05 -0.01 -16.89
N LYS A 27 28.81 -0.88 -17.86
CA LYS A 27 29.62 -0.89 -19.10
C LYS A 27 29.60 0.45 -19.85
N LYS A 28 28.76 1.40 -19.43
CA LYS A 28 28.66 2.75 -20.00
C LYS A 28 29.35 3.78 -19.07
N LYS A 29 30.36 4.44 -19.52
CA LYS A 29 31.02 5.57 -18.82
C LYS A 29 30.10 6.81 -18.85
N ASN A 30 30.09 7.60 -17.76
CA ASN A 30 29.38 8.89 -17.63
C ASN A 30 27.85 8.79 -17.53
N PHE A 31 27.32 8.07 -16.52
CA PHE A 31 25.91 8.05 -16.15
C PHE A 31 25.76 8.35 -14.65
N SER A 32 24.57 8.73 -14.27
CA SER A 32 24.16 8.87 -12.86
C SER A 32 22.88 8.05 -12.63
N ILE A 33 22.74 7.49 -11.43
CA ILE A 33 21.60 6.66 -11.08
C ILE A 33 20.72 7.40 -10.07
N TYR A 34 19.42 7.43 -10.34
CA TYR A 34 18.44 8.07 -9.49
C TYR A 34 17.28 7.10 -9.22
N TRP A 35 16.90 6.95 -7.94
CA TRP A 35 15.70 6.17 -7.59
C TRP A 35 15.04 6.70 -6.32
N ASN A 36 13.81 6.29 -6.11
CA ASN A 36 13.07 6.59 -4.89
C ASN A 36 13.24 5.45 -3.89
N LYS A 37 13.37 5.79 -2.61
CA LYS A 37 13.42 4.83 -1.52
C LYS A 37 12.12 4.03 -1.45
N VAL A 38 12.25 2.72 -1.28
CA VAL A 38 11.18 1.79 -0.97
C VAL A 38 11.36 1.35 0.48
N TYR A 39 10.32 1.46 1.30
CA TYR A 39 10.47 1.38 2.76
C TYR A 39 10.29 -0.02 3.33
N GLU A 40 10.06 -1.03 2.53
CA GLU A 40 10.09 -2.42 2.95
C GLU A 40 11.54 -2.82 3.31
N PRO A 41 11.73 -3.56 4.43
CA PRO A 41 13.07 -3.82 4.98
C PRO A 41 14.06 -4.45 4.01
N ASP A 42 13.60 -5.35 3.14
CA ASP A 42 14.45 -6.03 2.15
C ASP A 42 14.96 -5.02 1.09
N PHE A 43 14.11 -4.09 0.65
CA PHE A 43 14.50 -3.03 -0.28
C PHE A 43 15.44 -2.02 0.36
N LEU A 44 15.22 -1.64 1.63
CA LEU A 44 16.15 -0.76 2.35
C LEU A 44 17.52 -1.41 2.54
N SER A 45 17.56 -2.71 2.84
CA SER A 45 18.80 -3.48 2.90
C SER A 45 19.51 -3.52 1.54
N PHE A 46 18.72 -3.67 0.47
CA PHE A 46 19.23 -3.61 -0.90
C PHE A 46 19.79 -2.23 -1.23
N ASP A 47 19.05 -1.15 -1.00
CA ASP A 47 19.49 0.23 -1.26
C ASP A 47 20.84 0.50 -0.62
N LYS A 48 21.02 0.07 0.64
CA LYS A 48 22.30 0.21 1.35
C LYS A 48 23.44 -0.54 0.67
N LYS A 49 23.22 -1.80 0.27
CA LYS A 49 24.23 -2.61 -0.43
C LYS A 49 24.59 -2.01 -1.79
N PHE A 50 23.56 -1.58 -2.52
CA PHE A 50 23.74 -1.03 -3.85
C PHE A 50 24.46 0.33 -3.81
N SER A 51 24.11 1.19 -2.87
CA SER A 51 24.81 2.47 -2.65
C SER A 51 26.31 2.27 -2.38
N ASN A 52 26.65 1.31 -1.52
CA ASN A 52 28.06 1.00 -1.24
C ASN A 52 28.83 0.57 -2.51
N ILE A 53 28.20 -0.23 -3.39
CA ILE A 53 28.80 -0.63 -4.66
C ILE A 53 29.02 0.59 -5.56
N LEU A 54 28.02 1.48 -5.66
CA LEU A 54 28.12 2.68 -6.49
C LEU A 54 29.22 3.64 -6.00
N GLU A 55 29.38 3.77 -4.68
CA GLU A 55 30.45 4.56 -4.06
C GLU A 55 31.84 3.98 -4.39
N LEU A 56 32.02 2.67 -4.27
CA LEU A 56 33.29 1.99 -4.59
C LEU A 56 33.66 2.13 -6.08
N GLU A 57 32.69 2.14 -6.95
CA GLU A 57 32.87 2.30 -8.40
C GLU A 57 32.93 3.78 -8.86
N ASN A 58 32.86 4.74 -7.92
CA ASN A 58 32.81 6.17 -8.19
C ASN A 58 31.69 6.60 -9.15
N ILE A 59 30.51 5.96 -9.02
CA ILE A 59 29.32 6.28 -9.79
C ILE A 59 28.45 7.27 -9.04
N ASN A 60 28.10 8.36 -9.71
CA ASN A 60 27.23 9.37 -9.12
C ASN A 60 25.79 8.83 -9.00
N PHE A 61 25.21 8.93 -7.82
CA PHE A 61 23.83 8.51 -7.57
C PHE A 61 23.12 9.42 -6.57
N LYS A 62 21.79 9.35 -6.57
CA LYS A 62 20.97 10.01 -5.56
C LYS A 62 19.72 9.20 -5.27
N ILE A 63 19.48 8.94 -3.97
CA ILE A 63 18.26 8.33 -3.47
C ILE A 63 17.32 9.44 -3.00
N PHE A 64 16.12 9.46 -3.54
CA PHE A 64 15.10 10.40 -3.12
C PHE A 64 14.20 9.76 -2.06
N LYS A 65 13.54 10.60 -1.25
CA LYS A 65 12.48 10.17 -0.36
C LYS A 65 11.41 9.43 -1.18
N GLY A 66 10.96 8.31 -0.67
CA GLY A 66 9.89 7.54 -1.28
C GLY A 66 8.51 8.13 -0.95
N ASN A 67 7.48 7.34 -1.17
CA ASN A 67 6.09 7.76 -1.07
C ASN A 67 5.56 7.74 0.39
N LEU A 68 6.26 8.41 1.31
CA LEU A 68 5.84 8.69 2.69
C LEU A 68 5.91 10.20 2.99
N LEU A 69 5.14 10.66 3.97
CA LEU A 69 5.19 12.05 4.45
C LEU A 69 6.48 12.32 5.21
N ASN A 70 6.92 11.38 6.05
CA ASN A 70 8.13 11.46 6.85
C ASN A 70 9.05 10.28 6.57
N GLU A 71 10.35 10.46 6.76
CA GLU A 71 11.26 9.32 6.83
C GLU A 71 10.97 8.52 8.10
N VAL A 72 10.98 7.19 8.02
CA VAL A 72 10.62 6.33 9.15
C VAL A 72 11.46 6.62 10.40
N HIS A 73 12.75 6.91 10.22
CA HIS A 73 13.68 7.18 11.32
C HIS A 73 13.50 8.55 12.00
N GLU A 74 12.77 9.48 11.35
CA GLU A 74 12.50 10.82 11.89
C GLU A 74 11.44 10.79 13.00
N ILE A 75 10.59 9.75 13.04
CA ILE A 75 9.44 9.68 13.97
C ILE A 75 9.67 8.66 15.07
N LYS A 76 10.10 9.14 16.21
CA LYS A 76 10.37 8.35 17.42
C LYS A 76 9.80 9.04 18.65
N LYS A 77 9.72 8.30 19.74
CA LYS A 77 9.45 8.87 21.07
C LYS A 77 10.66 9.65 21.57
N THR A 78 10.48 10.36 22.69
CA THR A 78 11.54 11.12 23.37
C THR A 78 12.68 10.24 23.90
N ASP A 79 12.41 8.96 24.13
CA ASP A 79 13.39 7.94 24.55
C ASP A 79 14.01 7.19 23.37
N ASP A 80 13.89 7.72 22.14
CA ASP A 80 14.34 7.11 20.88
C ASP A 80 13.71 5.76 20.53
N THR A 81 12.72 5.29 21.28
CA THR A 81 12.01 4.05 20.98
C THR A 81 10.87 4.27 19.98
N PRO A 82 10.53 3.24 19.18
CA PRO A 82 9.45 3.34 18.21
C PRO A 82 8.06 3.33 18.87
N TYR A 83 7.11 3.92 18.20
CA TYR A 83 5.70 3.86 18.58
C TYR A 83 5.09 2.48 18.28
N LYS A 84 4.20 2.02 19.18
CA LYS A 84 3.36 0.82 18.99
C LYS A 84 1.87 1.12 19.03
N VAL A 85 1.50 2.41 19.18
CA VAL A 85 0.12 2.89 19.25
C VAL A 85 -0.05 4.04 18.27
N PHE A 86 -1.11 4.01 17.49
CA PHE A 86 -1.36 4.94 16.38
C PHE A 86 -1.49 6.40 16.83
N THR A 87 -2.34 6.66 17.82
CA THR A 87 -2.69 8.04 18.21
C THR A 87 -1.45 8.89 18.60
N PRO A 88 -0.55 8.44 19.49
CA PRO A 88 0.65 9.20 19.81
C PRO A 88 1.64 9.26 18.64
N PHE A 89 1.74 8.19 17.84
CA PHE A 89 2.56 8.21 16.61
C PHE A 89 2.10 9.32 15.68
N TRP A 90 0.81 9.31 15.34
CA TRP A 90 0.29 10.23 14.34
C TRP A 90 0.34 11.68 14.80
N LYS A 91 0.05 11.94 16.07
CA LYS A 91 0.19 13.28 16.65
C LYS A 91 1.61 13.84 16.46
N THR A 92 2.64 13.01 16.66
CA THR A 92 4.04 13.39 16.48
C THR A 92 4.39 13.53 15.00
N ALA A 93 4.01 12.56 14.17
CA ALA A 93 4.34 12.52 12.74
C ALA A 93 3.67 13.66 11.97
N GLU A 94 2.39 13.95 12.24
CA GLU A 94 1.66 15.04 11.61
C GLU A 94 2.27 16.39 11.97
N LYS A 95 2.56 16.62 13.26
CA LYS A 95 3.21 17.85 13.70
C LYS A 95 4.59 18.03 13.05
N PHE A 96 5.41 16.98 13.05
CA PHE A 96 6.75 17.01 12.45
C PHE A 96 6.68 17.35 10.95
N TYR A 97 5.72 16.76 10.22
CA TYR A 97 5.53 17.04 8.80
C TYR A 97 5.09 18.49 8.55
N LEU A 98 4.18 19.02 9.36
CA LEU A 98 3.73 20.41 9.27
C LEU A 98 4.85 21.41 9.60
N ASP A 99 5.64 21.15 10.63
CA ASP A 99 6.75 22.01 11.06
C ASP A 99 7.89 22.03 10.01
N LYS A 100 8.14 20.90 9.35
CA LYS A 100 9.15 20.79 8.26
C LYS A 100 8.78 21.57 7.02
N GLY A 101 7.48 21.79 6.81
CA GLY A 101 6.96 22.46 5.63
C GLY A 101 6.99 21.61 4.37
N PHE A 102 6.28 22.07 3.34
CA PHE A 102 6.18 21.35 2.06
C PHE A 102 7.43 21.53 1.22
N SER A 103 7.87 20.46 0.58
CA SER A 103 8.90 20.53 -0.44
C SER A 103 8.41 21.42 -1.59
N LYS A 104 9.11 22.50 -1.92
CA LYS A 104 8.76 23.29 -3.09
C LYS A 104 8.90 22.43 -4.33
N LYS A 105 7.82 22.22 -5.06
CA LYS A 105 7.84 21.52 -6.35
C LYS A 105 8.73 22.31 -7.30
N GLN A 106 9.90 21.80 -7.59
CA GLN A 106 10.75 22.34 -8.66
C GLN A 106 10.16 21.89 -10.00
N LYS A 107 9.75 22.85 -10.83
CA LYS A 107 9.48 22.56 -12.24
C LYS A 107 10.77 22.15 -12.91
N THR A 108 10.97 20.87 -13.10
CA THR A 108 12.10 20.35 -13.86
C THR A 108 11.81 20.52 -15.35
N ASN A 109 12.55 21.41 -16.00
CA ASN A 109 12.58 21.43 -17.46
C ASN A 109 13.36 20.21 -17.94
N ILE A 110 12.66 19.15 -18.30
CA ILE A 110 13.28 17.96 -18.88
C ILE A 110 13.84 18.35 -20.25
N ARG A 111 15.17 18.42 -20.36
CA ARG A 111 15.81 18.62 -21.65
C ARG A 111 15.64 17.35 -22.49
N LYS A 112 14.90 17.49 -23.58
CA LYS A 112 14.68 16.41 -24.56
C LYS A 112 16.03 16.06 -25.21
N LYS A 113 16.67 14.97 -24.81
CA LYS A 113 17.87 14.47 -25.46
C LYS A 113 17.59 13.02 -25.88
N LYS A 114 17.68 12.78 -27.19
CA LYS A 114 17.58 11.42 -27.74
C LYS A 114 18.77 10.62 -27.24
N THR A 115 18.56 9.62 -26.43
CA THR A 115 19.62 8.68 -26.01
C THR A 115 19.42 7.38 -26.77
N ASN A 116 20.42 6.95 -27.51
CA ASN A 116 20.46 5.62 -28.08
C ASN A 116 20.91 4.66 -26.97
N PHE A 117 19.98 4.00 -26.34
CA PHE A 117 20.28 2.92 -25.42
C PHE A 117 20.24 1.60 -26.21
N ILE A 118 21.24 0.76 -26.02
CA ILE A 118 21.29 -0.58 -26.62
C ILE A 118 21.14 -1.57 -25.47
N GLY A 119 19.94 -1.95 -25.16
CA GLY A 119 19.60 -3.01 -24.23
C GLY A 119 18.67 -4.00 -24.90
N HIS A 120 18.66 -5.25 -24.44
CA HIS A 120 17.64 -6.20 -24.83
C HIS A 120 16.36 -5.88 -24.03
N SER A 121 15.34 -5.35 -24.69
CA SER A 121 14.02 -5.19 -24.07
C SER A 121 13.35 -6.55 -23.95
N ILE A 122 12.82 -6.86 -22.77
CA ILE A 122 12.00 -8.05 -22.58
C ILE A 122 10.62 -7.81 -23.24
N ASN A 123 10.08 -8.86 -23.81
CA ASN A 123 8.65 -8.87 -24.13
C ASN A 123 7.87 -8.88 -22.80
N LEU A 124 7.10 -7.83 -22.54
CA LEU A 124 6.25 -7.74 -21.34
C LEU A 124 5.32 -8.92 -21.16
N GLU A 125 4.87 -9.54 -22.27
CA GLU A 125 4.01 -10.72 -22.22
C GLU A 125 4.68 -11.92 -21.52
N SER A 126 6.02 -12.02 -21.56
CA SER A 126 6.75 -13.11 -20.92
C SER A 126 6.71 -13.10 -19.39
N ILE A 127 6.48 -11.93 -18.78
CA ILE A 127 6.42 -11.75 -17.33
C ILE A 127 4.98 -11.73 -16.79
N LEU A 128 3.97 -11.73 -17.67
CA LEU A 128 2.58 -11.75 -17.23
C LEU A 128 2.16 -13.14 -16.77
N PRO A 129 1.28 -13.26 -15.76
CA PRO A 129 0.75 -14.53 -15.30
C PRO A 129 0.09 -15.31 -16.46
N LYS A 130 0.37 -16.61 -16.55
CA LYS A 130 -0.25 -17.51 -17.56
C LYS A 130 -1.78 -17.51 -17.43
N ASN A 131 -2.30 -17.48 -16.23
CA ASN A 131 -3.73 -17.33 -15.97
C ASN A 131 -4.11 -15.85 -16.03
N LYS A 132 -4.89 -15.49 -17.02
CA LYS A 132 -5.26 -14.10 -17.34
C LYS A 132 -6.44 -13.57 -16.52
N TRP A 133 -6.60 -14.01 -15.27
CA TRP A 133 -7.69 -13.60 -14.38
C TRP A 133 -7.76 -12.07 -14.14
N TYR A 134 -6.62 -11.40 -14.18
CA TYR A 134 -6.46 -9.96 -13.97
C TYR A 134 -6.96 -9.09 -15.13
N LEU A 135 -7.28 -9.65 -16.31
CA LEU A 135 -7.72 -8.86 -17.48
C LEU A 135 -8.97 -8.04 -17.25
N ASN A 136 -9.79 -8.42 -16.27
CA ASN A 136 -10.95 -7.61 -15.91
C ASN A 136 -10.59 -6.28 -15.23
N PHE A 137 -9.38 -6.13 -14.68
CA PHE A 137 -8.97 -4.93 -13.96
C PHE A 137 -8.98 -3.67 -14.82
N GLU A 138 -8.69 -3.79 -16.12
CA GLU A 138 -8.76 -2.68 -17.09
C GLU A 138 -10.13 -2.00 -17.15
N LYS A 139 -11.21 -2.73 -16.80
CA LYS A 139 -12.57 -2.18 -16.78
C LYS A 139 -12.83 -1.28 -15.58
N PHE A 140 -12.04 -1.40 -14.54
CA PHE A 140 -12.22 -0.69 -13.27
C PHE A 140 -11.13 0.34 -13.01
N TRP A 141 -9.95 0.15 -13.59
CA TRP A 141 -8.77 0.94 -13.29
C TRP A 141 -8.10 1.48 -14.54
N ASN A 142 -7.85 2.77 -14.54
CA ASN A 142 -7.06 3.44 -15.57
C ASN A 142 -5.74 3.92 -14.97
N PRO A 143 -4.59 3.28 -15.26
CA PRO A 143 -3.31 3.60 -14.66
C PRO A 143 -2.71 4.88 -15.26
N SER A 144 -3.09 6.05 -14.74
CA SER A 144 -2.63 7.36 -15.17
C SER A 144 -2.44 8.29 -13.98
N GLU A 145 -1.41 9.15 -14.03
CA GLU A 145 -1.17 10.20 -13.04
C GLU A 145 -2.30 11.26 -13.08
N GLU A 146 -2.77 11.59 -14.28
CA GLU A 146 -3.86 12.54 -14.50
C GLU A 146 -5.16 12.01 -13.85
N VAL A 147 -5.49 10.74 -14.10
CA VAL A 147 -6.68 10.10 -13.52
C VAL A 147 -6.57 10.02 -11.99
N ALA A 148 -5.39 9.72 -11.46
CA ALA A 148 -5.18 9.72 -10.01
C ALA A 148 -5.46 11.10 -9.39
N LEU A 149 -4.99 12.16 -10.04
CA LEU A 149 -5.22 13.53 -9.58
C LEU A 149 -6.69 13.95 -9.72
N GLU A 150 -7.35 13.57 -10.81
CA GLU A 150 -8.78 13.81 -11.01
C GLU A 150 -9.61 13.10 -9.95
N ASN A 151 -9.33 11.83 -9.67
CA ASN A 151 -10.03 11.03 -8.66
C ASN A 151 -9.91 11.64 -7.26
N ILE A 152 -8.71 12.06 -6.85
CA ILE A 152 -8.56 12.67 -5.52
C ILE A 152 -9.29 14.02 -5.43
N ARG A 153 -9.26 14.84 -6.47
CA ARG A 153 -9.99 16.11 -6.52
C ARG A 153 -11.50 15.90 -6.54
N TYR A 154 -11.98 14.91 -7.28
CA TYR A 154 -13.40 14.54 -7.26
C TYR A 154 -13.85 14.10 -5.87
N PHE A 155 -13.09 13.23 -5.22
CA PHE A 155 -13.36 12.78 -3.87
C PHE A 155 -13.37 13.94 -2.86
N ILE A 156 -12.39 14.83 -2.92
CA ILE A 156 -12.31 16.00 -2.04
C ILE A 156 -13.53 16.89 -2.20
N LYS A 157 -13.97 17.10 -3.43
CA LYS A 157 -15.12 17.98 -3.73
C LYS A 157 -16.46 17.38 -3.30
N ASN A 158 -16.64 16.06 -3.49
CA ASN A 158 -17.96 15.43 -3.44
C ASN A 158 -18.18 14.53 -2.21
N SER A 159 -17.12 13.98 -1.61
CA SER A 159 -17.27 12.92 -0.60
C SER A 159 -16.48 13.17 0.69
N LEU A 160 -15.47 14.04 0.67
CA LEU A 160 -14.59 14.21 1.83
C LEU A 160 -15.33 14.79 3.05
N SER A 161 -16.31 15.69 2.87
CA SER A 161 -17.10 16.25 3.96
C SER A 161 -17.80 15.17 4.77
N ASP A 162 -18.37 14.19 4.09
CA ASP A 162 -19.19 13.14 4.68
C ASP A 162 -18.41 11.82 4.85
N TYR A 163 -17.11 11.85 4.56
CA TYR A 163 -16.24 10.69 4.66
C TYR A 163 -16.33 10.00 6.04
N GLY A 164 -16.54 10.78 7.08
CA GLY A 164 -16.66 10.27 8.44
C GLY A 164 -17.81 9.27 8.65
N GLU A 165 -18.87 9.41 7.89
CA GLU A 165 -20.08 8.59 7.95
C GLU A 165 -20.08 7.55 6.83
N ASN A 166 -19.75 7.98 5.62
CA ASN A 166 -19.88 7.19 4.41
C ASN A 166 -18.75 6.18 4.17
N ARG A 167 -17.59 6.39 4.80
CA ARG A 167 -16.41 5.52 4.61
C ARG A 167 -16.61 4.05 4.95
N ASP A 168 -17.61 3.73 5.72
CA ASP A 168 -17.89 2.38 6.18
C ASP A 168 -18.98 1.66 5.37
N ILE A 169 -19.61 2.36 4.42
CA ILE A 169 -20.72 1.85 3.60
C ILE A 169 -20.20 1.41 2.24
N PRO A 170 -20.16 0.09 1.93
CA PRO A 170 -19.49 -0.42 0.73
C PRO A 170 -20.16 -0.06 -0.59
N ASN A 171 -21.49 0.06 -0.63
CA ASN A 171 -22.28 0.26 -1.84
C ASN A 171 -22.35 1.73 -2.32
N ILE A 172 -21.70 2.67 -1.61
CA ILE A 172 -21.64 4.08 -2.02
C ILE A 172 -20.22 4.52 -2.38
N GLU A 173 -20.10 5.58 -3.16
CA GLU A 173 -18.79 6.17 -3.50
C GLU A 173 -18.27 7.08 -2.38
N GLY A 174 -18.16 6.52 -1.16
CA GLY A 174 -17.72 7.24 0.04
C GLY A 174 -16.20 7.26 0.25
N THR A 175 -15.42 6.60 -0.60
CA THR A 175 -13.96 6.48 -0.46
C THR A 175 -13.22 7.00 -1.70
N SER A 176 -11.96 7.41 -1.52
CA SER A 176 -11.17 7.99 -2.61
C SER A 176 -10.71 6.98 -3.67
N LYS A 177 -10.69 5.69 -3.35
CA LYS A 177 -10.12 4.61 -4.18
C LYS A 177 -8.71 4.92 -4.73
N ILE A 178 -7.93 5.72 -3.99
CA ILE A 178 -6.61 6.21 -4.43
C ILE A 178 -5.47 5.23 -4.14
N SER A 179 -5.73 4.18 -3.35
CA SER A 179 -4.70 3.24 -2.89
C SER A 179 -3.91 2.55 -4.00
N PRO A 180 -4.49 2.10 -5.14
CA PRO A 180 -3.70 1.55 -6.25
C PRO A 180 -2.71 2.57 -6.84
N TYR A 181 -3.14 3.79 -7.02
CA TYR A 181 -2.30 4.86 -7.58
C TYR A 181 -1.14 5.24 -6.65
N LEU A 182 -1.37 5.18 -5.32
CA LEU A 182 -0.31 5.35 -4.33
C LEU A 182 0.71 4.20 -4.38
N THR A 183 0.23 2.97 -4.51
CA THR A 183 1.09 1.77 -4.55
C THR A 183 2.03 1.80 -5.75
N PHE A 184 1.53 2.18 -6.91
CA PHE A 184 2.34 2.28 -8.14
C PHE A 184 3.03 3.63 -8.34
N GLY A 185 2.94 4.55 -7.37
CA GLY A 185 3.60 5.87 -7.44
C GLY A 185 3.03 6.80 -8.51
N GLN A 186 1.81 6.54 -9.00
CA GLN A 186 1.11 7.40 -9.96
C GLN A 186 0.60 8.69 -9.31
N ILE A 187 0.51 8.71 -7.99
CA ILE A 187 0.33 9.91 -7.18
C ILE A 187 1.22 9.83 -5.94
N HIS A 188 1.81 10.95 -5.56
CA HIS A 188 2.61 11.03 -4.34
C HIS A 188 1.72 11.40 -3.15
N ILE A 189 2.01 10.86 -1.97
CA ILE A 189 1.26 11.14 -0.74
C ILE A 189 1.21 12.62 -0.40
N GLU A 190 2.31 13.37 -0.64
CA GLU A 190 2.35 14.81 -0.43
C GLU A 190 1.37 15.56 -1.34
N THR A 191 1.14 15.08 -2.57
CA THR A 191 0.15 15.67 -3.47
C THR A 191 -1.27 15.51 -2.91
N ILE A 192 -1.59 14.33 -2.36
CA ILE A 192 -2.89 14.10 -1.71
C ILE A 192 -3.03 15.02 -0.50
N TRP A 193 -1.98 15.12 0.31
CA TRP A 193 -1.96 16.01 1.47
C TRP A 193 -2.20 17.47 1.07
N GLU A 194 -1.46 17.98 0.07
CA GLU A 194 -1.59 19.34 -0.45
C GLU A 194 -3.02 19.62 -0.96
N GLU A 195 -3.61 18.71 -1.77
CA GLU A 195 -4.97 18.85 -2.26
C GLU A 195 -5.98 18.92 -1.09
N CYS A 196 -5.78 18.12 -0.05
CA CYS A 196 -6.61 18.16 1.16
C CYS A 196 -6.41 19.45 1.99
N GLN A 197 -5.22 20.09 1.97
CA GLN A 197 -5.00 21.35 2.70
C GLN A 197 -5.71 22.54 2.05
N ASN A 198 -6.00 22.48 0.76
CA ASN A 198 -6.63 23.57 0.01
C ASN A 198 -8.14 23.76 0.31
N ILE A 199 -8.75 22.87 1.09
CA ILE A 199 -10.15 23.00 1.49
C ILE A 199 -10.33 24.01 2.64
N LYS A 200 -11.40 24.78 2.57
CA LYS A 200 -11.71 25.82 3.58
C LYS A 200 -12.20 25.22 4.90
N LEU A 201 -13.00 24.16 4.85
CA LEU A 201 -13.64 23.56 6.03
C LEU A 201 -13.00 22.21 6.37
N LYS A 202 -12.21 22.18 7.44
CA LYS A 202 -11.57 20.97 7.97
C LYS A 202 -12.47 20.29 9.02
N ASN A 203 -13.54 19.67 8.56
CA ASN A 203 -14.52 19.00 9.40
C ASN A 203 -14.08 17.58 9.85
N ASN A 204 -14.99 16.82 10.46
CA ASN A 204 -14.73 15.44 10.90
C ASN A 204 -14.35 14.48 9.75
N GLY A 205 -14.98 14.63 8.57
CA GLY A 205 -14.65 13.82 7.39
C GLY A 205 -13.20 14.04 6.94
N TYR A 206 -12.80 15.31 6.83
CA TYR A 206 -11.40 15.67 6.58
C TYR A 206 -10.45 15.03 7.60
N ARG A 207 -10.74 15.18 8.90
CA ARG A 207 -9.86 14.66 9.95
C ARG A 207 -9.72 13.15 9.89
N LYS A 208 -10.81 12.44 9.65
CA LYS A 208 -10.78 10.98 9.48
C LYS A 208 -9.98 10.56 8.26
N TYR A 209 -10.11 11.26 7.13
CA TYR A 209 -9.34 10.94 5.93
C TYR A 209 -7.83 11.15 6.12
N ILE A 210 -7.44 12.27 6.74
CA ILE A 210 -6.04 12.54 7.09
C ILE A 210 -5.47 11.46 8.03
N ASN A 211 -6.26 10.95 8.95
CA ASN A 211 -5.85 9.83 9.81
C ASN A 211 -5.60 8.53 9.01
N GLU A 212 -6.30 8.30 7.89
CA GLU A 212 -6.01 7.12 7.04
C GLU A 212 -4.62 7.23 6.38
N LEU A 213 -4.23 8.45 5.99
CA LEU A 213 -2.85 8.68 5.54
C LEU A 213 -1.85 8.40 6.67
N GLY A 214 -2.20 8.78 7.89
CA GLY A 214 -1.41 8.47 9.08
C GLY A 214 -1.29 6.98 9.38
N TRP A 215 -2.35 6.20 9.20
CA TRP A 215 -2.30 4.74 9.36
C TRP A 215 -1.32 4.09 8.38
N ARG A 216 -1.24 4.60 7.15
CA ARG A 216 -0.25 4.16 6.17
C ARG A 216 1.18 4.44 6.64
N GLU A 217 1.45 5.65 7.14
CA GLU A 217 2.76 6.02 7.72
C GLU A 217 3.12 5.11 8.91
N PHE A 218 2.15 4.85 9.79
CA PHE A 218 2.33 3.99 10.95
C PHE A 218 2.64 2.55 10.57
N SER A 219 1.96 2.01 9.58
CA SER A 219 2.23 0.65 9.07
C SER A 219 3.67 0.50 8.57
N HIS A 220 4.16 1.47 7.81
CA HIS A 220 5.56 1.48 7.37
C HIS A 220 6.55 1.63 8.53
N SER A 221 6.23 2.45 9.52
CA SER A 221 7.03 2.54 10.76
C SER A 221 7.11 1.20 11.47
N LEU A 222 5.98 0.50 11.60
CA LEU A 222 5.93 -0.80 12.27
C LEU A 222 6.83 -1.86 11.61
N ILE A 223 6.74 -2.06 10.30
CA ILE A 223 7.55 -3.10 9.63
C ILE A 223 9.05 -2.77 9.64
N ASN A 224 9.41 -1.49 9.67
CA ASN A 224 10.81 -1.08 9.75
C ASN A 224 11.41 -1.31 11.13
N TYR A 225 10.69 -0.97 12.20
CA TYR A 225 11.17 -1.17 13.56
C TYR A 225 10.96 -2.59 14.09
N PHE A 226 9.98 -3.29 13.55
CA PHE A 226 9.64 -4.66 13.94
C PHE A 226 9.61 -5.61 12.72
N PRO A 227 10.71 -5.77 11.97
CA PRO A 227 10.71 -6.54 10.72
C PRO A 227 10.32 -8.01 10.92
N LYS A 228 10.43 -8.55 12.13
CA LYS A 228 9.97 -9.90 12.45
C LYS A 228 8.47 -10.10 12.22
N MET A 229 7.67 -9.01 12.25
CA MET A 229 6.24 -9.10 11.98
C MET A 229 5.89 -9.47 10.52
N LEU A 230 6.83 -9.33 9.59
CA LEU A 230 6.67 -9.81 8.21
C LEU A 230 6.51 -11.33 8.13
N LYS A 231 7.10 -12.07 9.08
CA LYS A 231 7.15 -13.54 9.09
C LYS A 231 6.44 -14.18 10.28
N GLY A 232 5.91 -13.40 11.22
CA GLY A 232 5.29 -13.93 12.43
C GLY A 232 4.53 -12.87 13.22
N ASN A 233 4.01 -13.26 14.36
CA ASN A 233 3.23 -12.37 15.22
C ASN A 233 4.12 -11.33 15.90
N LEU A 234 3.67 -10.06 15.94
CA LEU A 234 4.32 -9.05 16.74
C LEU A 234 4.20 -9.37 18.25
N ARG A 235 3.02 -9.83 18.66
CA ARG A 235 2.75 -10.36 19.99
C ARG A 235 2.95 -11.86 20.01
N LYS A 236 4.01 -12.31 20.68
CA LYS A 236 4.46 -13.70 20.68
C LYS A 236 3.49 -14.68 21.32
N GLU A 237 2.60 -14.20 22.18
CA GLU A 237 1.57 -15.02 22.81
C GLU A 237 0.66 -15.70 21.79
N PHE A 238 0.50 -15.08 20.61
CA PHE A 238 -0.30 -15.62 19.50
C PHE A 238 0.41 -16.73 18.72
N ASP A 239 1.69 -16.97 18.94
CA ASP A 239 2.38 -18.11 18.35
C ASP A 239 1.83 -19.45 18.89
N TYR A 240 1.22 -19.42 20.09
CA TYR A 240 0.59 -20.57 20.74
C TYR A 240 -0.92 -20.69 20.47
N PHE A 241 -1.49 -19.80 19.67
CA PHE A 241 -2.91 -19.87 19.36
C PHE A 241 -3.23 -21.13 18.52
N PRO A 242 -4.28 -21.93 18.86
CA PRO A 242 -4.60 -23.17 18.19
C PRO A 242 -5.27 -22.94 16.82
N TRP A 243 -4.50 -22.51 15.87
CA TRP A 243 -4.95 -22.31 14.49
C TRP A 243 -5.44 -23.63 13.89
N GLN A 244 -6.41 -23.56 12.98
CA GLN A 244 -6.98 -24.71 12.30
C GLN A 244 -6.46 -24.81 10.87
N GLU A 245 -6.02 -26.00 10.49
CA GLU A 245 -5.72 -26.31 9.09
C GLU A 245 -6.98 -26.87 8.42
N ASN A 246 -7.74 -26.00 7.75
CA ASN A 246 -8.96 -26.40 7.05
C ASN A 246 -8.94 -25.90 5.61
N LYS A 247 -8.39 -26.70 4.71
CA LYS A 247 -8.26 -26.39 3.27
C LYS A 247 -9.62 -26.20 2.59
N LYS A 248 -10.66 -26.91 3.02
CA LYS A 248 -12.01 -26.77 2.47
C LYS A 248 -12.59 -25.40 2.79
N ASN A 249 -12.53 -24.99 4.05
CA ASN A 249 -13.02 -23.69 4.48
C ASN A 249 -12.18 -22.54 3.91
N LEU A 250 -10.86 -22.68 3.84
CA LEU A 250 -9.98 -21.70 3.21
C LEU A 250 -10.34 -21.52 1.73
N THR A 251 -10.58 -22.62 1.01
CA THR A 251 -10.98 -22.57 -0.40
C THR A 251 -12.34 -21.92 -0.58
N ALA A 252 -13.31 -22.23 0.28
CA ALA A 252 -14.63 -21.61 0.25
C ALA A 252 -14.53 -20.09 0.51
N TRP A 253 -13.72 -19.68 1.48
CA TRP A 253 -13.45 -18.27 1.77
C TRP A 253 -12.80 -17.57 0.56
N LYS A 254 -11.72 -18.12 0.00
CA LYS A 254 -11.04 -17.56 -1.20
C LYS A 254 -11.97 -17.38 -2.39
N LYS A 255 -12.94 -18.29 -2.57
CA LYS A 255 -13.90 -18.26 -3.67
C LYS A 255 -15.16 -17.44 -3.41
N GLY A 256 -15.35 -16.88 -2.21
CA GLY A 256 -16.59 -16.21 -1.83
C GLY A 256 -17.77 -17.19 -1.85
N MET A 257 -17.62 -18.33 -1.20
CA MET A 257 -18.59 -19.43 -1.13
C MET A 257 -18.78 -19.89 0.33
N THR A 258 -18.76 -18.94 1.27
CA THR A 258 -18.90 -19.22 2.71
C THR A 258 -20.36 -19.31 3.15
N GLY A 259 -21.28 -18.77 2.35
CA GLY A 259 -22.70 -18.63 2.69
C GLY A 259 -23.03 -17.35 3.48
N TYR A 260 -22.05 -16.49 3.76
CA TYR A 260 -22.25 -15.19 4.37
C TYR A 260 -22.17 -14.09 3.30
N PRO A 261 -23.30 -13.41 2.96
CA PRO A 261 -23.35 -12.50 1.80
C PRO A 261 -22.24 -11.47 1.74
N ILE A 262 -22.00 -10.69 2.81
CA ILE A 262 -20.98 -9.65 2.85
C ILE A 262 -19.54 -10.21 2.67
N ILE A 263 -19.28 -11.42 3.19
CA ILE A 263 -17.98 -12.10 3.00
C ILE A 263 -17.83 -12.50 1.53
N ASP A 264 -18.85 -13.16 1.00
CA ASP A 264 -18.81 -13.73 -0.33
C ASP A 264 -18.76 -12.64 -1.40
N ALA A 265 -19.53 -11.56 -1.23
CA ALA A 265 -19.48 -10.38 -2.09
C ALA A 265 -18.08 -9.75 -2.10
N GLY A 266 -17.50 -9.53 -0.90
CA GLY A 266 -16.17 -8.93 -0.79
C GLY A 266 -15.07 -9.77 -1.44
N MET A 267 -15.08 -11.08 -1.26
CA MET A 267 -14.07 -11.97 -1.86
C MET A 267 -14.23 -12.05 -3.38
N ARG A 268 -15.46 -12.00 -3.90
CA ARG A 268 -15.73 -11.94 -5.35
C ARG A 268 -15.34 -10.59 -5.94
N GLU A 269 -15.60 -9.47 -5.25
CA GLU A 269 -15.15 -8.14 -5.63
C GLU A 269 -13.63 -8.10 -5.75
N LEU A 270 -12.91 -8.59 -4.74
CA LEU A 270 -11.46 -8.68 -4.75
C LEU A 270 -10.93 -9.40 -5.99
N TYR A 271 -11.44 -10.59 -6.26
CA TYR A 271 -11.00 -11.39 -7.40
C TYR A 271 -11.32 -10.74 -8.74
N LYS A 272 -12.49 -10.07 -8.84
CA LYS A 272 -12.96 -9.44 -10.08
C LYS A 272 -12.26 -8.12 -10.40
N THR A 273 -11.95 -7.31 -9.36
CA THR A 273 -11.53 -5.92 -9.53
C THR A 273 -10.10 -5.64 -9.04
N GLY A 274 -9.50 -6.57 -8.29
CA GLY A 274 -8.23 -6.34 -7.59
C GLY A 274 -8.36 -5.41 -6.38
N TRP A 275 -9.57 -5.09 -5.94
CA TRP A 275 -9.81 -4.16 -4.84
C TRP A 275 -10.97 -4.64 -3.96
N MET A 276 -10.95 -4.23 -2.71
CA MET A 276 -12.02 -4.49 -1.75
C MET A 276 -12.17 -3.29 -0.83
N HIS A 277 -13.39 -2.90 -0.54
CA HIS A 277 -13.69 -1.84 0.39
C HIS A 277 -13.08 -2.12 1.78
N ASN A 278 -12.50 -1.10 2.46
CA ASN A 278 -11.78 -1.31 3.73
C ASN A 278 -12.62 -1.99 4.82
N ARG A 279 -13.88 -1.60 4.98
CA ARG A 279 -14.78 -2.25 5.95
C ARG A 279 -14.93 -3.73 5.65
N VAL A 280 -15.08 -4.08 4.38
CA VAL A 280 -15.22 -5.47 3.94
C VAL A 280 -13.93 -6.26 4.15
N ARG A 281 -12.75 -5.65 3.91
CA ARG A 281 -11.44 -6.28 4.26
C ARG A 281 -11.39 -6.66 5.74
N MET A 282 -11.83 -5.77 6.64
CA MET A 282 -11.85 -6.05 8.08
C MET A 282 -12.81 -7.20 8.44
N VAL A 283 -13.98 -7.24 7.81
CA VAL A 283 -15.00 -8.27 8.09
C VAL A 283 -14.56 -9.63 7.53
N THR A 284 -14.07 -9.68 6.28
CA THR A 284 -13.58 -10.92 5.65
C THR A 284 -12.35 -11.48 6.35
N ALA A 285 -11.43 -10.61 6.78
CA ALA A 285 -10.24 -11.03 7.53
C ALA A 285 -10.63 -11.55 8.92
N SER A 286 -11.54 -10.84 9.63
CA SER A 286 -12.06 -11.31 10.93
C SER A 286 -12.76 -12.65 10.82
N PHE A 287 -13.51 -12.86 9.75
CA PHE A 287 -14.17 -14.16 9.52
C PHE A 287 -13.15 -15.29 9.40
N LEU A 288 -12.09 -15.10 8.59
CA LEU A 288 -11.03 -16.09 8.44
C LEU A 288 -10.37 -16.43 9.78
N VAL A 289 -9.93 -15.39 10.53
CA VAL A 289 -9.09 -15.61 11.72
C VAL A 289 -9.89 -15.92 12.99
N LYS A 290 -11.12 -15.42 13.13
CA LYS A 290 -11.91 -15.56 14.36
C LYS A 290 -12.97 -16.67 14.27
N HIS A 291 -13.67 -16.82 13.13
CA HIS A 291 -14.69 -17.84 12.94
C HIS A 291 -14.08 -19.15 12.42
N LEU A 292 -13.26 -19.09 11.38
CA LEU A 292 -12.61 -20.28 10.82
C LEU A 292 -11.35 -20.67 11.58
N ARG A 293 -10.79 -19.80 12.39
CA ARG A 293 -9.52 -19.96 13.12
C ARG A 293 -8.35 -20.35 12.23
N ILE A 294 -8.37 -19.93 10.96
CA ILE A 294 -7.30 -20.14 10.01
C ILE A 294 -6.25 -19.04 10.23
N HIS A 295 -4.96 -19.40 10.14
CA HIS A 295 -3.86 -18.48 10.40
C HIS A 295 -3.93 -17.25 9.48
N TRP A 296 -3.68 -16.08 10.02
CA TRP A 296 -3.79 -14.81 9.29
C TRP A 296 -2.88 -14.75 8.05
N GLN A 297 -1.74 -15.43 8.05
CA GLN A 297 -0.82 -15.47 6.91
C GLN A 297 -1.42 -16.14 5.66
N GLU A 298 -2.36 -17.07 5.83
CA GLU A 298 -3.10 -17.65 4.69
C GLU A 298 -3.95 -16.60 3.97
N GLY A 299 -4.59 -15.73 4.73
CA GLY A 299 -5.37 -14.64 4.18
C GLY A 299 -4.50 -13.51 3.65
N GLU A 300 -3.42 -13.17 4.37
CA GLU A 300 -2.43 -12.19 3.95
C GLU A 300 -1.84 -12.55 2.58
N SER A 301 -1.40 -13.79 2.42
CA SER A 301 -0.84 -14.30 1.18
C SER A 301 -1.85 -14.23 0.02
N TYR A 302 -3.12 -14.55 0.28
CA TYR A 302 -4.15 -14.42 -0.75
C TYR A 302 -4.44 -12.97 -1.13
N PHE A 303 -4.45 -12.05 -0.15
CA PHE A 303 -4.57 -10.62 -0.42
C PHE A 303 -3.36 -10.07 -1.18
N ARG A 304 -2.16 -10.52 -0.85
CA ARG A 304 -0.91 -10.21 -1.58
C ARG A 304 -1.03 -10.55 -3.07
N ASP A 305 -1.60 -11.71 -3.36
CA ASP A 305 -1.75 -12.18 -4.74
C ASP A 305 -2.86 -11.45 -5.51
N CYS A 306 -3.96 -11.06 -4.84
CA CYS A 306 -5.14 -10.55 -5.50
C CYS A 306 -5.26 -9.01 -5.50
N LEU A 307 -4.69 -8.31 -4.53
CA LEU A 307 -4.88 -6.86 -4.37
C LEU A 307 -4.03 -6.06 -5.37
N LEU A 308 -4.68 -5.26 -6.20
CA LEU A 308 -4.02 -4.27 -7.05
C LEU A 308 -3.34 -3.17 -6.22
N ASP A 309 -3.90 -2.84 -5.06
CA ASP A 309 -3.34 -1.87 -4.12
C ASP A 309 -2.47 -2.53 -3.04
N PHE A 310 -1.92 -3.72 -3.33
CA PHE A 310 -1.08 -4.40 -2.37
C PHE A 310 0.09 -3.52 -1.92
N ASN A 311 0.18 -3.32 -0.61
CA ASN A 311 1.31 -2.70 0.07
C ASN A 311 1.67 -3.56 1.27
N GLU A 312 2.88 -4.06 1.33
CA GLU A 312 3.31 -5.04 2.34
C GLU A 312 3.10 -4.53 3.77
N ALA A 313 3.46 -3.28 4.04
CA ALA A 313 3.31 -2.69 5.36
C ALA A 313 1.84 -2.66 5.81
N ASN A 314 0.96 -2.15 4.93
CA ASN A 314 -0.46 -2.02 5.25
C ASN A 314 -1.15 -3.38 5.36
N ASN A 315 -0.80 -4.32 4.47
CA ASN A 315 -1.40 -5.66 4.47
C ASN A 315 -1.03 -6.42 5.75
N ILE A 316 0.24 -6.49 6.08
CA ILE A 316 0.74 -7.15 7.31
C ILE A 316 0.16 -6.49 8.57
N ALA A 317 0.21 -5.16 8.66
CA ALA A 317 -0.31 -4.44 9.81
C ALA A 317 -1.83 -4.65 9.97
N GLY A 318 -2.59 -4.58 8.87
CA GLY A 318 -4.04 -4.79 8.86
C GLY A 318 -4.42 -6.21 9.28
N TRP A 319 -3.77 -7.23 8.75
CA TRP A 319 -4.02 -8.62 9.12
C TRP A 319 -3.72 -8.90 10.59
N GLN A 320 -2.58 -8.42 11.09
CA GLN A 320 -2.22 -8.58 12.49
C GLN A 320 -3.11 -7.75 13.42
N TRP A 321 -3.59 -6.59 12.96
CA TRP A 321 -4.59 -5.80 13.70
C TRP A 321 -5.90 -6.59 13.89
N VAL A 322 -6.42 -7.18 12.82
CA VAL A 322 -7.65 -7.99 12.88
C VAL A 322 -7.46 -9.26 13.70
N ALA A 323 -6.32 -9.94 13.55
CA ALA A 323 -6.00 -11.14 14.32
C ALA A 323 -5.84 -10.86 15.83
N GLY A 324 -5.49 -9.63 16.19
CA GLY A 324 -5.23 -9.22 17.58
C GLY A 324 -3.75 -9.33 17.99
N CYS A 325 -2.88 -9.83 17.11
CA CYS A 325 -1.48 -10.08 17.39
C CYS A 325 -0.53 -8.92 16.99
N GLY A 326 -1.07 -7.85 16.40
CA GLY A 326 -0.33 -6.68 15.94
C GLY A 326 -0.18 -5.56 16.95
N ALA A 327 0.40 -4.45 16.49
CA ALA A 327 0.46 -3.19 17.22
C ALA A 327 -0.91 -2.51 17.19
N ASP A 328 -1.29 -1.85 18.31
CA ASP A 328 -2.59 -1.17 18.46
C ASP A 328 -3.78 -2.02 17.99
N ALA A 329 -3.62 -3.34 18.10
CA ALA A 329 -4.55 -4.30 17.53
C ALA A 329 -5.91 -4.25 18.22
N ALA A 330 -6.96 -4.56 17.44
CA ALA A 330 -8.27 -4.82 18.01
C ALA A 330 -8.16 -5.90 19.09
N PRO A 331 -8.86 -5.77 20.23
CA PRO A 331 -8.85 -6.80 21.25
C PRO A 331 -9.20 -8.17 20.63
N TYR A 332 -8.54 -9.22 21.09
CA TYR A 332 -8.74 -10.56 20.53
C TYR A 332 -10.21 -11.02 20.58
N PHE A 333 -10.97 -10.56 21.56
CA PHE A 333 -12.41 -10.86 21.74
C PHE A 333 -13.31 -10.01 20.84
N ARG A 334 -12.79 -9.01 20.13
CA ARG A 334 -13.57 -8.23 19.16
C ARG A 334 -13.74 -9.04 17.88
N ILE A 335 -14.91 -9.64 17.75
CA ILE A 335 -15.31 -10.45 16.61
C ILE A 335 -16.32 -9.64 15.78
N PHE A 336 -16.05 -9.49 14.49
CA PHE A 336 -17.02 -8.90 13.57
C PHE A 336 -18.01 -10.00 13.14
N ASN A 337 -19.22 -9.98 13.73
CA ASN A 337 -20.27 -10.90 13.31
C ASN A 337 -20.69 -10.54 11.86
N PRO A 338 -20.52 -11.42 10.87
CA PRO A 338 -20.75 -11.09 9.47
C PRO A 338 -22.21 -10.76 9.15
N ILE A 339 -23.19 -11.32 9.88
CA ILE A 339 -24.60 -11.01 9.72
C ILE A 339 -24.86 -9.58 10.18
N LEU A 340 -24.51 -9.25 11.43
CA LEU A 340 -24.70 -7.90 11.97
C LEU A 340 -23.88 -6.83 11.21
N GLN A 341 -22.74 -7.20 10.63
CA GLN A 341 -21.98 -6.28 9.78
C GLN A 341 -22.69 -6.04 8.45
N GLY A 342 -23.28 -7.08 7.85
CA GLY A 342 -24.11 -6.95 6.66
C GLY A 342 -25.33 -6.06 6.92
N GLU A 343 -26.14 -6.38 7.94
CA GLU A 343 -27.30 -5.59 8.34
C GLU A 343 -26.99 -4.10 8.61
N ARG A 344 -25.81 -3.83 9.16
CA ARG A 344 -25.40 -2.45 9.50
C ARG A 344 -24.87 -1.66 8.31
N PHE A 345 -24.06 -2.27 7.44
CA PHE A 345 -23.28 -1.56 6.43
C PHE A 345 -23.74 -1.83 4.99
N ASP A 346 -24.57 -2.84 4.82
CA ASP A 346 -25.16 -3.25 3.54
C ASP A 346 -26.54 -3.88 3.76
N PRO A 347 -27.50 -3.10 4.33
CA PRO A 347 -28.81 -3.63 4.75
C PRO A 347 -29.68 -4.09 3.59
N LEU A 348 -29.42 -3.62 2.37
CA LEU A 348 -30.17 -3.99 1.16
C LEU A 348 -29.50 -5.12 0.38
N GLY A 349 -28.25 -5.44 0.68
CA GLY A 349 -27.49 -6.48 0.00
C GLY A 349 -27.02 -6.08 -1.39
N ASP A 350 -26.73 -4.78 -1.62
CA ASP A 350 -26.29 -4.22 -2.88
C ASP A 350 -24.81 -4.58 -3.19
#